data_27b440ea974d1fbf2cd5fc19aed83e96
#
_entry.id   27b440ea974d1fbf2cd5fc19aed83e96
#
_cell.length_a   1.000
_cell.length_b   1.000
_cell.length_c   1.000
_cell.angle_alpha   90.00
_cell.angle_beta   90.00
_cell.angle_gamma   90.00
#
_symmetry.space_group_name_H-M   'P 1'
#
loop_
_entity.id
_entity.type
_entity.pdbx_description
1 polymer ?
#
loop_
_entity_poly.entity_id
_entity_poly.type
_entity_poly.pdbx_seq_one_letter_code
_entity_poly.pdbx_strand_id
1 'polypeptide(L)'
;WKSIQKPDKTVAGGNEGIATGIAQCGDDLVTFLDFEKIVAEIAPETSIQISEIDEMGPRERNLQPIYIAEDSILLSRMIRDALTKAGYTHLSMYPNGRELWEHLLESKRHGTIDNDVSLIVTDIEMPQMDGHRLTKLVKDDAELKHIPVIIFSSLISEEMRIKGEELGANEQLTKPEIGRLV
;
A
#
# COMPACT_ATOMS: atom_id res chain seq x y z
N TRP A 1 -21.48 21.73 -2.07
CA TRP A 1 -21.04 20.53 -2.81
C TRP A 1 -22.04 20.10 -3.92
N LYS A 2 -22.88 20.98 -4.47
CA LYS A 2 -23.98 20.56 -5.37
C LYS A 2 -23.63 20.46 -6.85
N SER A 3 -22.39 20.79 -7.29
CA SER A 3 -22.03 20.65 -8.70
C SER A 3 -20.51 20.58 -8.95
N ILE A 4 -19.91 19.46 -8.58
CA ILE A 4 -18.60 19.09 -9.15
C ILE A 4 -18.91 18.52 -10.54
N GLN A 5 -18.45 19.19 -11.59
CA GLN A 5 -18.58 18.74 -12.97
C GLN A 5 -17.26 18.14 -13.43
N LYS A 6 -17.33 17.11 -14.30
CA LYS A 6 -16.12 16.64 -14.98
C LYS A 6 -15.60 17.76 -15.89
N PRO A 7 -14.28 18.01 -15.89
CA PRO A 7 -13.68 19.00 -16.78
C PRO A 7 -13.96 18.62 -18.24
N ASP A 8 -14.29 19.62 -19.06
CA ASP A 8 -14.39 19.43 -20.52
C ASP A 8 -12.97 19.16 -21.07
N LYS A 9 -12.89 18.35 -22.12
CA LYS A 9 -11.60 17.96 -22.76
C LYS A 9 -10.75 19.15 -23.21
N THR A 10 -11.37 20.29 -23.44
CA THR A 10 -10.70 21.55 -23.79
C THR A 10 -10.02 22.26 -22.62
N VAL A 11 -10.53 22.08 -21.40
CA VAL A 11 -9.99 22.71 -20.18
C VAL A 11 -8.93 21.79 -19.52
N ALA A 12 -8.98 20.52 -19.82
CA ALA A 12 -8.04 19.51 -19.30
C ALA A 12 -6.64 19.56 -19.92
N GLY A 13 -6.37 20.49 -20.87
CA GLY A 13 -5.03 20.72 -21.44
C GLY A 13 -4.41 19.49 -22.10
N GLY A 14 -4.98 19.01 -23.20
CA GLY A 14 -4.31 18.18 -24.24
C GLY A 14 -3.75 16.78 -23.88
N ASN A 15 -3.42 16.50 -22.66
CA ASN A 15 -3.12 15.18 -22.13
C ASN A 15 -4.17 14.79 -21.10
N GLU A 16 -4.59 13.52 -21.05
CA GLU A 16 -5.69 13.00 -20.23
C GLU A 16 -5.65 13.54 -18.79
N GLY A 17 -6.37 14.60 -18.61
CA GLY A 17 -6.59 15.54 -17.53
C GLY A 17 -5.98 15.25 -16.15
N ILE A 18 -5.00 16.08 -15.76
CA ILE A 18 -4.58 16.28 -14.36
C ILE A 18 -5.75 16.80 -13.50
N ALA A 19 -6.78 17.41 -14.12
CA ALA A 19 -7.97 17.89 -13.44
C ALA A 19 -9.03 16.79 -13.32
N THR A 20 -9.38 16.42 -12.07
CA THR A 20 -10.42 15.42 -11.76
C THR A 20 -11.82 16.02 -11.65
N GLY A 21 -11.91 17.33 -11.40
CA GLY A 21 -13.19 18.01 -11.28
C GLY A 21 -13.07 19.54 -11.29
N ILE A 22 -14.17 20.20 -11.60
CA ILE A 22 -14.32 21.66 -11.48
C ILE A 22 -15.59 21.94 -10.67
N ALA A 23 -15.50 22.80 -9.68
CA ALA A 23 -16.66 23.29 -8.93
C ALA A 23 -16.70 24.82 -8.97
N GLN A 24 -17.90 25.39 -9.07
CA GLN A 24 -18.11 26.81 -8.90
C GLN A 24 -18.37 27.13 -7.44
N CYS A 25 -17.62 28.09 -6.90
CA CYS A 25 -17.70 28.53 -5.51
C CYS A 25 -17.93 30.05 -5.51
N GLY A 26 -19.18 30.50 -5.54
CA GLY A 26 -19.52 31.91 -5.79
C GLY A 26 -19.15 32.29 -7.22
N ASP A 27 -18.35 33.34 -7.38
CA ASP A 27 -17.84 33.80 -8.68
C ASP A 27 -16.52 33.10 -9.09
N ASP A 28 -15.95 32.25 -8.22
CA ASP A 28 -14.68 31.56 -8.47
C ASP A 28 -14.88 30.13 -9.00
N LEU A 29 -13.99 29.71 -9.90
CA LEU A 29 -13.88 28.34 -10.37
C LEU A 29 -12.73 27.62 -9.60
N VAL A 30 -13.08 26.57 -8.88
CA VAL A 30 -12.14 25.72 -8.15
C VAL A 30 -11.89 24.45 -8.95
N THR A 31 -10.65 24.24 -9.35
CA THR A 31 -10.23 23.01 -10.05
C THR A 31 -9.66 22.02 -9.07
N PHE A 32 -10.17 20.80 -9.08
CA PHE A 32 -9.60 19.67 -8.33
C PHE A 32 -8.55 19.00 -9.19
N LEU A 33 -7.33 18.91 -8.67
CA LEU A 33 -6.20 18.27 -9.35
C LEU A 33 -5.99 16.85 -8.84
N ASP A 34 -5.64 15.96 -9.76
CA ASP A 34 -5.13 14.63 -9.46
C ASP A 34 -3.64 14.77 -9.10
N PHE A 35 -3.35 14.88 -7.80
CA PHE A 35 -1.99 15.06 -7.33
C PHE A 35 -1.12 13.85 -7.62
N GLU A 36 -1.67 12.66 -7.60
CA GLU A 36 -0.95 11.41 -7.88
C GLU A 36 -0.55 11.33 -9.35
N LYS A 37 -1.43 11.76 -10.24
CA LYS A 37 -1.12 11.87 -11.66
C LYS A 37 -0.02 12.89 -11.92
N ILE A 38 -0.04 14.02 -11.18
CA ILE A 38 1.03 15.03 -11.23
C ILE A 38 2.36 14.41 -10.77
N VAL A 39 2.37 13.68 -9.66
CA VAL A 39 3.58 13.01 -9.15
C VAL A 39 4.07 11.96 -10.13
N ALA A 40 3.18 11.16 -10.70
CA ALA A 40 3.54 10.14 -11.70
C ALA A 40 4.13 10.74 -12.99
N GLU A 41 3.70 11.96 -13.39
CA GLU A 41 4.28 12.67 -14.55
C GLU A 41 5.64 13.31 -14.24
N ILE A 42 5.82 13.84 -13.01
CA ILE A 42 7.06 14.53 -12.61
C ILE A 42 8.14 13.54 -12.21
N ALA A 43 7.78 12.45 -11.55
CA ALA A 43 8.67 11.44 -11.02
C ALA A 43 8.10 10.03 -11.28
N PRO A 44 8.08 9.57 -12.54
CA PRO A 44 7.51 8.28 -12.90
C PRO A 44 8.19 7.12 -12.17
N GLU A 45 9.43 7.30 -11.74
CA GLU A 45 10.17 6.34 -10.92
C GLU A 45 9.59 6.16 -9.51
N THR A 46 8.76 7.08 -9.03
CA THR A 46 8.07 6.98 -7.73
C THR A 46 6.67 6.37 -7.83
N SER A 47 6.16 6.18 -9.06
CA SER A 47 4.84 5.61 -9.30
C SER A 47 4.90 4.08 -9.32
N ILE A 48 3.89 3.44 -8.76
CA ILE A 48 3.74 1.98 -8.81
C ILE A 48 3.52 1.54 -10.26
N GLN A 49 4.48 0.82 -10.83
CA GLN A 49 4.40 0.31 -12.20
C GLN A 49 3.68 -1.05 -12.25
N ILE A 50 2.37 -1.00 -12.35
CA ILE A 50 1.53 -2.22 -12.46
C ILE A 50 1.77 -2.95 -13.81
N SER A 51 2.27 -2.24 -14.84
CA SER A 51 2.59 -2.82 -16.14
C SER A 51 3.59 -3.97 -16.07
N GLU A 52 4.54 -3.94 -15.14
CA GLU A 52 5.49 -5.04 -14.94
C GLU A 52 4.80 -6.34 -14.53
N ILE A 53 3.68 -6.25 -13.81
CA ILE A 53 2.91 -7.41 -13.36
C ILE A 53 2.11 -8.01 -14.53
N ASP A 54 1.63 -7.17 -15.45
CA ASP A 54 0.89 -7.62 -16.64
C ASP A 54 1.79 -8.46 -17.60
N GLU A 55 3.11 -8.20 -17.59
CA GLU A 55 4.10 -8.93 -18.38
C GLU A 55 4.40 -10.35 -17.83
N MET A 56 4.11 -10.59 -16.56
CA MET A 56 4.40 -11.87 -15.91
C MET A 56 3.47 -13.02 -16.33
N GLY A 57 2.38 -12.74 -17.03
CA GLY A 57 1.41 -13.75 -17.48
C GLY A 57 0.54 -14.32 -16.36
N PRO A 58 -0.40 -15.23 -16.68
CA PRO A 58 -1.31 -15.82 -15.71
C PRO A 58 -0.55 -16.70 -14.73
N ARG A 59 -0.77 -16.50 -13.44
CA ARG A 59 -0.18 -17.29 -12.35
C ARG A 59 -1.21 -18.20 -11.70
N GLU A 60 -0.73 -19.30 -11.14
CA GLU A 60 -1.55 -20.18 -10.32
C GLU A 60 -2.06 -19.45 -9.07
N ARG A 61 -3.27 -19.79 -8.61
CA ARG A 61 -3.84 -19.19 -7.41
C ARG A 61 -3.04 -19.59 -6.18
N ASN A 62 -2.63 -18.60 -5.43
CA ASN A 62 -2.00 -18.75 -4.13
C ASN A 62 -3.02 -18.41 -3.03
N LEU A 63 -3.25 -19.36 -2.12
CA LEU A 63 -4.21 -19.24 -1.03
C LEU A 63 -3.56 -18.79 0.29
N GLN A 64 -2.27 -18.50 0.30
CA GLN A 64 -1.60 -17.98 1.49
C GLN A 64 -2.19 -16.63 1.90
N PRO A 65 -2.64 -16.49 3.16
CA PRO A 65 -3.22 -15.24 3.62
C PRO A 65 -2.13 -14.20 3.87
N ILE A 66 -2.33 -13.00 3.31
CA ILE A 66 -1.41 -11.87 3.43
C ILE A 66 -2.13 -10.73 4.13
N TYR A 67 -1.52 -10.19 5.19
CA TYR A 67 -2.00 -9.01 5.88
C TYR A 67 -1.20 -7.78 5.43
N ILE A 68 -1.91 -6.71 5.08
CA ILE A 68 -1.31 -5.50 4.52
C ILE A 68 -1.77 -4.30 5.33
N ALA A 69 -0.83 -3.54 5.89
CA ALA A 69 -1.09 -2.26 6.56
C ALA A 69 -0.65 -1.11 5.66
N GLU A 70 -1.61 -0.28 5.25
CA GLU A 70 -1.42 0.86 4.34
C GLU A 70 -2.54 1.88 4.58
N ASP A 71 -2.20 3.12 4.92
CA ASP A 71 -3.18 4.16 5.27
C ASP A 71 -3.76 4.88 4.04
N SER A 72 -3.05 4.90 2.92
CA SER A 72 -3.55 5.45 1.67
C SER A 72 -4.55 4.48 1.02
N ILE A 73 -5.80 4.93 0.90
CA ILE A 73 -6.88 4.15 0.25
C ILE A 73 -6.50 3.78 -1.19
N LEU A 74 -5.82 4.69 -1.90
CA LEU A 74 -5.42 4.44 -3.28
C LEU A 74 -4.31 3.39 -3.34
N LEU A 75 -3.21 3.59 -2.60
CA LEU A 75 -2.09 2.65 -2.57
C LEU A 75 -2.53 1.27 -2.09
N SER A 76 -3.39 1.21 -1.07
CA SER A 76 -4.02 -0.01 -0.59
C SER A 76 -4.75 -0.78 -1.71
N ARG A 77 -5.51 -0.07 -2.57
CA ARG A 77 -6.15 -0.67 -3.75
C ARG A 77 -5.14 -1.15 -4.78
N MET A 78 -4.13 -0.34 -5.08
CA MET A 78 -3.08 -0.68 -6.06
C MET A 78 -2.29 -1.92 -5.63
N ILE A 79 -1.91 -2.02 -4.35
CA ILE A 79 -1.23 -3.20 -3.78
C ILE A 79 -2.15 -4.44 -3.89
N ARG A 80 -3.42 -4.29 -3.51
CA ARG A 80 -4.40 -5.38 -3.64
C ARG A 80 -4.55 -5.85 -5.07
N ASP A 81 -4.69 -4.94 -6.03
CA ASP A 81 -4.86 -5.27 -7.44
C ASP A 81 -3.62 -5.96 -7.98
N ALA A 82 -2.43 -5.49 -7.63
CA ALA A 82 -1.15 -6.08 -7.99
C ALA A 82 -1.02 -7.51 -7.47
N LEU A 83 -1.24 -7.73 -6.18
CA LEU A 83 -1.17 -9.07 -5.57
C LEU A 83 -2.25 -10.00 -6.11
N THR A 84 -3.46 -9.48 -6.38
CA THR A 84 -4.54 -10.28 -6.99
C THR A 84 -4.17 -10.74 -8.40
N LYS A 85 -3.59 -9.86 -9.23
CA LYS A 85 -3.07 -10.21 -10.56
C LYS A 85 -1.96 -11.25 -10.48
N ALA A 86 -1.13 -11.17 -9.44
CA ALA A 86 -0.08 -12.15 -9.16
C ALA A 86 -0.60 -13.50 -8.63
N GLY A 87 -1.92 -13.65 -8.45
CA GLY A 87 -2.57 -14.89 -8.05
C GLY A 87 -2.91 -15.00 -6.55
N TYR A 88 -2.54 -14.04 -5.71
CA TYR A 88 -2.90 -14.06 -4.29
C TYR A 88 -4.36 -13.66 -4.08
N THR A 89 -5.12 -14.50 -3.39
CA THR A 89 -6.58 -14.33 -3.25
C THR A 89 -7.04 -14.03 -1.82
N HIS A 90 -6.20 -14.30 -0.82
CA HIS A 90 -6.51 -14.08 0.59
C HIS A 90 -5.75 -12.85 1.12
N LEU A 91 -6.28 -11.65 0.82
CA LEU A 91 -5.67 -10.37 1.17
C LEU A 91 -6.54 -9.63 2.19
N SER A 92 -5.98 -9.33 3.35
CA SER A 92 -6.61 -8.51 4.39
C SER A 92 -5.91 -7.16 4.49
N MET A 93 -6.68 -6.07 4.34
CA MET A 93 -6.15 -4.70 4.33
C MET A 93 -6.51 -3.99 5.63
N TYR A 94 -5.53 -3.32 6.22
CA TYR A 94 -5.65 -2.57 7.46
C TYR A 94 -5.18 -1.12 7.23
N PRO A 95 -5.89 -0.10 7.73
CA PRO A 95 -5.54 1.30 7.49
C PRO A 95 -4.37 1.81 8.36
N ASN A 96 -3.83 1.00 9.25
CA ASN A 96 -2.68 1.32 10.08
C ASN A 96 -2.15 0.08 10.80
N GLY A 97 -0.94 0.18 11.34
CA GLY A 97 -0.30 -0.91 12.06
C GLY A 97 -1.02 -1.33 13.34
N ARG A 98 -1.79 -0.42 13.96
CA ARG A 98 -2.52 -0.73 15.19
C ARG A 98 -3.66 -1.69 14.95
N GLU A 99 -4.48 -1.46 13.95
CA GLU A 99 -5.60 -2.34 13.63
C GLU A 99 -5.10 -3.73 13.20
N LEU A 100 -4.01 -3.78 12.42
CA LEU A 100 -3.37 -5.05 12.08
C LEU A 100 -2.86 -5.76 13.34
N TRP A 101 -2.18 -5.06 14.23
CA TRP A 101 -1.68 -5.63 15.49
C TRP A 101 -2.80 -6.19 16.38
N GLU A 102 -3.89 -5.44 16.54
CA GLU A 102 -5.06 -5.88 17.32
C GLU A 102 -5.66 -7.17 16.74
N HIS A 103 -5.72 -7.28 15.41
CA HIS A 103 -6.19 -8.49 14.74
C HIS A 103 -5.24 -9.69 14.94
N LEU A 104 -3.93 -9.49 14.86
CA LEU A 104 -2.94 -10.54 15.17
C LEU A 104 -3.11 -11.07 16.60
N LEU A 105 -3.33 -10.16 17.57
CA LEU A 105 -3.58 -10.54 18.95
C LEU A 105 -4.89 -11.33 19.12
N GLU A 106 -5.91 -11.06 18.30
CA GLU A 106 -7.16 -11.80 18.28
C GLU A 106 -6.96 -13.20 17.72
N SER A 107 -6.32 -13.35 16.57
CA SER A 107 -5.94 -14.64 15.96
C SER A 107 -5.08 -15.48 16.91
N LYS A 108 -4.12 -14.84 17.59
CA LYS A 108 -3.31 -15.50 18.62
C LYS A 108 -4.15 -16.04 19.78
N ARG A 109 -5.12 -15.24 20.30
CA ARG A 109 -6.02 -15.70 21.38
C ARG A 109 -6.88 -16.90 20.97
N HIS A 110 -7.25 -16.97 19.68
CA HIS A 110 -8.01 -18.09 19.13
C HIS A 110 -7.15 -19.29 18.72
N GLY A 111 -5.83 -19.15 18.72
CA GLY A 111 -4.90 -20.21 18.27
C GLY A 111 -4.97 -20.49 16.78
N THR A 112 -5.35 -19.48 15.96
CA THR A 112 -5.56 -19.62 14.51
C THR A 112 -4.47 -18.93 13.69
N ILE A 113 -3.46 -18.35 14.35
CA ILE A 113 -2.46 -17.46 13.73
C ILE A 113 -1.78 -18.06 12.49
N ASP A 114 -1.40 -19.34 12.55
CA ASP A 114 -0.72 -20.02 11.44
C ASP A 114 -1.60 -20.23 10.21
N ASN A 115 -2.93 -20.18 10.38
CA ASN A 115 -3.90 -20.28 9.30
C ASN A 115 -4.34 -18.89 8.81
N ASP A 116 -4.25 -17.88 9.67
CA ASP A 116 -4.80 -16.56 9.40
C ASP A 116 -3.81 -15.65 8.67
N VAL A 117 -2.49 -15.86 8.87
CA VAL A 117 -1.46 -15.00 8.26
C VAL A 117 -0.18 -15.77 7.94
N SER A 118 0.28 -15.65 6.70
CA SER A 118 1.54 -16.20 6.20
C SER A 118 2.60 -15.13 5.90
N LEU A 119 2.16 -13.90 5.71
CA LEU A 119 3.02 -12.76 5.37
C LEU A 119 2.37 -11.46 5.83
N ILE A 120 3.18 -10.54 6.35
CA ILE A 120 2.79 -9.17 6.64
C ILE A 120 3.54 -8.24 5.70
N VAL A 121 2.79 -7.34 5.03
CA VAL A 121 3.32 -6.21 4.27
C VAL A 121 2.89 -4.93 4.99
N THR A 122 3.81 -4.02 5.27
CA THR A 122 3.49 -2.80 6.00
C THR A 122 4.18 -1.58 5.42
N ASP A 123 3.44 -0.47 5.27
CA ASP A 123 4.07 0.83 5.11
C ASP A 123 4.78 1.23 6.41
N ILE A 124 5.72 2.19 6.31
CA ILE A 124 6.39 2.80 7.47
C ILE A 124 5.50 3.91 8.05
N GLU A 125 5.10 4.86 7.22
CA GLU A 125 4.43 6.08 7.66
C GLU A 125 2.90 5.89 7.73
N MET A 126 2.42 5.50 8.88
CA MET A 126 0.98 5.32 9.13
C MET A 126 0.56 5.97 10.44
N PRO A 127 -0.70 6.44 10.56
CA PRO A 127 -1.25 6.97 11.81
C PRO A 127 -1.33 5.88 12.88
N GLN A 128 -1.39 6.27 14.15
CA GLN A 128 -1.56 5.44 15.34
C GLN A 128 -0.39 4.49 15.62
N MET A 129 0.06 3.71 14.65
CA MET A 129 1.21 2.80 14.76
C MET A 129 1.91 2.69 13.41
N ASP A 130 3.17 3.12 13.38
CA ASP A 130 4.05 3.00 12.23
C ASP A 130 4.50 1.56 11.97
N GLY A 131 5.00 1.30 10.74
CA GLY A 131 5.42 -0.04 10.32
C GLY A 131 6.64 -0.58 11.06
N HIS A 132 7.57 0.28 11.49
CA HIS A 132 8.72 -0.14 12.31
C HIS A 132 8.27 -0.67 13.67
N ARG A 133 7.34 0.04 14.31
CA ARG A 133 6.77 -0.39 15.59
C ARG A 133 5.99 -1.69 15.44
N LEU A 134 5.19 -1.82 14.39
CA LEU A 134 4.49 -3.07 14.09
C LEU A 134 5.48 -4.22 13.90
N THR A 135 6.52 -4.03 13.07
CA THR A 135 7.57 -5.03 12.84
C THR A 135 8.22 -5.47 14.15
N LYS A 136 8.59 -4.50 15.00
CA LYS A 136 9.17 -4.80 16.31
C LYS A 136 8.25 -5.67 17.16
N LEU A 137 6.97 -5.30 17.28
CA LEU A 137 6.01 -6.04 18.10
C LEU A 137 5.84 -7.47 17.58
N VAL A 138 5.76 -7.67 16.26
CA VAL A 138 5.66 -9.00 15.65
C VAL A 138 6.91 -9.83 15.92
N LYS A 139 8.09 -9.23 15.77
CA LYS A 139 9.37 -9.95 15.92
C LYS A 139 9.78 -10.20 17.38
N ASP A 140 9.32 -9.39 18.31
CA ASP A 140 9.55 -9.58 19.75
C ASP A 140 8.57 -10.62 20.35
N ASP A 141 7.44 -10.92 19.70
CA ASP A 141 6.45 -11.88 20.20
C ASP A 141 6.87 -13.34 19.86
N ALA A 142 6.88 -14.21 20.86
CA ALA A 142 7.35 -15.58 20.71
C ALA A 142 6.56 -16.42 19.70
N GLU A 143 5.26 -16.15 19.57
CA GLU A 143 4.34 -16.88 18.68
C GLU A 143 4.21 -16.22 17.29
N LEU A 144 4.53 -14.91 17.15
CA LEU A 144 4.39 -14.18 15.89
C LEU A 144 5.70 -13.99 15.13
N LYS A 145 6.85 -14.08 15.80
CA LYS A 145 8.17 -13.76 15.22
C LYS A 145 8.55 -14.57 13.98
N HIS A 146 7.94 -15.73 13.80
CA HIS A 146 8.16 -16.59 12.62
C HIS A 146 7.50 -16.03 11.36
N ILE A 147 6.48 -15.16 11.50
CA ILE A 147 5.77 -14.57 10.38
C ILE A 147 6.71 -13.58 9.66
N PRO A 148 6.95 -13.75 8.36
CA PRO A 148 7.76 -12.81 7.60
C PRO A 148 7.07 -11.44 7.52
N VAL A 149 7.89 -10.38 7.62
CA VAL A 149 7.45 -8.99 7.51
C VAL A 149 8.24 -8.32 6.40
N ILE A 150 7.53 -7.76 5.42
CA ILE A 150 8.07 -6.91 4.37
C ILE A 150 7.65 -5.47 4.65
N ILE A 151 8.63 -4.58 4.73
CA ILE A 151 8.38 -3.13 4.74
C ILE A 151 8.29 -2.66 3.29
N PHE A 152 7.19 -1.98 2.95
CA PHE A 152 6.90 -1.50 1.61
C PHE A 152 6.50 -0.02 1.66
N SER A 153 7.46 0.88 1.45
CA SER A 153 7.27 2.33 1.67
C SER A 153 7.71 3.17 0.47
N SER A 154 7.13 4.37 0.35
CA SER A 154 7.44 5.31 -0.73
C SER A 154 8.88 5.83 -0.67
N LEU A 155 9.43 5.94 0.54
CA LEU A 155 10.79 6.40 0.77
C LEU A 155 11.44 5.54 1.85
N ILE A 156 12.58 4.93 1.52
CA ILE A 156 13.41 4.20 2.48
C ILE A 156 14.79 4.85 2.46
N SER A 157 15.08 5.68 3.47
CA SER A 157 16.44 6.20 3.69
C SER A 157 17.35 5.10 4.22
N GLU A 158 18.66 5.31 4.14
CA GLU A 158 19.64 4.37 4.69
C GLU A 158 19.42 4.12 6.20
N GLU A 159 19.08 5.17 6.96
CA GLU A 159 18.76 5.04 8.38
C GLU A 159 17.50 4.17 8.61
N MET A 160 16.47 4.33 7.79
CA MET A 160 15.26 3.52 7.85
C MET A 160 15.55 2.06 7.49
N ARG A 161 16.42 1.83 6.51
CA ARG A 161 16.86 0.49 6.10
C ARG A 161 17.57 -0.23 7.25
N ILE A 162 18.58 0.41 7.84
CA ILE A 162 19.32 -0.14 8.98
C ILE A 162 18.35 -0.44 10.14
N LYS A 163 17.47 0.49 10.45
CA LYS A 163 16.47 0.31 11.50
C LYS A 163 15.53 -0.87 11.23
N GLY A 164 15.03 -1.02 10.00
CA GLY A 164 14.18 -2.13 9.62
C GLY A 164 14.87 -3.48 9.76
N GLU A 165 16.15 -3.56 9.37
CA GLU A 165 17.00 -4.76 9.55
C GLU A 165 17.20 -5.10 11.04
N GLU A 166 17.54 -4.11 11.87
CA GLU A 166 17.69 -4.29 13.32
C GLU A 166 16.40 -4.76 14.00
N LEU A 167 15.24 -4.35 13.48
CA LEU A 167 13.92 -4.77 13.96
C LEU A 167 13.51 -6.17 13.46
N GLY A 168 14.29 -6.76 12.55
CA GLY A 168 14.05 -8.10 12.02
C GLY A 168 13.08 -8.14 10.84
N ALA A 169 12.88 -7.03 10.10
CA ALA A 169 12.19 -7.08 8.82
C ALA A 169 12.90 -8.08 7.88
N ASN A 170 12.11 -8.88 7.17
CA ASN A 170 12.66 -9.90 6.27
C ASN A 170 13.09 -9.30 4.93
N GLU A 171 12.40 -8.25 4.50
CA GLU A 171 12.72 -7.50 3.28
C GLU A 171 12.21 -6.06 3.42
N GLN A 172 12.81 -5.17 2.64
CA GLN A 172 12.41 -3.76 2.56
C GLN A 172 12.42 -3.32 1.10
N LEU A 173 11.26 -2.96 0.60
CA LEU A 173 11.04 -2.58 -0.79
C LEU A 173 10.48 -1.17 -0.88
N THR A 174 10.89 -0.43 -1.89
CA THR A 174 10.26 0.85 -2.22
C THR A 174 8.99 0.62 -3.03
N LYS A 175 7.98 1.49 -2.89
CA LYS A 175 6.67 1.31 -3.57
C LYS A 175 6.77 1.20 -5.11
N PRO A 176 7.72 1.87 -5.82
CA PRO A 176 7.96 1.60 -7.24
C PRO A 176 8.34 0.14 -7.56
N GLU A 177 8.95 -0.58 -6.61
CA GLU A 177 9.39 -1.97 -6.79
C GLU A 177 8.28 -3.00 -6.54
N ILE A 178 7.01 -2.65 -6.81
CA ILE A 178 5.88 -3.56 -6.56
C ILE A 178 6.02 -4.90 -7.32
N GLY A 179 6.70 -4.90 -8.45
CA GLY A 179 7.03 -6.13 -9.18
C GLY A 179 7.87 -7.12 -8.39
N ARG A 180 8.64 -6.67 -7.39
CA ARG A 180 9.41 -7.53 -6.48
C ARG A 180 8.58 -8.08 -5.31
N LEU A 181 7.44 -7.45 -5.02
CA LEU A 181 6.51 -7.92 -3.99
C LEU A 181 5.71 -9.14 -4.47
N VAL A 182 5.60 -9.33 -5.77
CA VAL A 182 4.84 -10.39 -6.44
C VAL A 182 5.78 -11.37 -7.15
#